data_7e6389ea40a3c97211340103d4ce6f29
#
_entry.id   7e6389ea40a3c97211340103d4ce6f29
#
_cell.length_a   1.000
_cell.length_b   1.000
_cell.length_c   1.000
_cell.angle_alpha   90.00
_cell.angle_beta   90.00
_cell.angle_gamma   90.00
#
_symmetry.space_group_name_H-M   'P 1'
#
loop_
_entity.id
_entity.type
_entity.pdbx_description
1 polymer ?
#
loop_
_entity_poly.entity_id
_entity_poly.type
_entity_poly.pdbx_seq_one_letter_code
_entity_poly.pdbx_strand_id
1 'polypeptide(L)'
;MTGRQRERRRRRAGAAVAAAGLLAGAGLGAAGCSGSDAVAGDSRGGDAVLTLRKAADRLVGAGSSKARTSMEMAAGGTRVTIRGAGVYDYRKRMGQLKVLLPQDPAGVAERRPITELLAPGALFMKNRGAGVPADKWVRVDTRTLSDGNLVTGGATDPFTAAEVLLGTRTATYLGRTKVAGTQVRHYRGTAHLGDAARRATAGNKGPLKAAAGGFATAEVPFDAYLDDEGRIRKIRHRFSFLNGREKSPVAVASTTLLYDFGASVRVRLPRTEDIYAGKIAEE
;
A
#
# COMPACT_ATOMS: atom_id res chain seq x y z
N MET A 1 -17.83 26.04 -57.90
CA MET A 1 -17.17 25.35 -59.05
C MET A 1 -16.80 23.98 -58.47
N THR A 2 -17.69 22.95 -58.59
CA THR A 2 -17.76 21.96 -59.69
C THR A 2 -16.45 21.14 -59.71
N GLY A 3 -16.46 19.81 -59.56
CA GLY A 3 -17.37 18.74 -59.78
C GLY A 3 -16.68 17.45 -59.31
N ARG A 4 -17.39 16.53 -58.82
CA ARG A 4 -18.15 15.43 -59.44
C ARG A 4 -17.35 14.38 -60.21
N GLN A 5 -17.57 13.13 -59.71
CA GLN A 5 -17.84 11.88 -60.46
C GLN A 5 -16.59 11.00 -60.72
N ARG A 6 -16.62 9.67 -60.70
CA ARG A 6 -17.68 8.61 -60.74
C ARG A 6 -16.99 7.27 -60.47
N GLU A 7 -17.65 6.40 -59.73
CA GLU A 7 -17.99 4.99 -59.97
C GLU A 7 -17.32 4.24 -61.16
N ARG A 8 -16.88 3.01 -60.89
CA ARG A 8 -17.32 1.83 -61.63
C ARG A 8 -17.00 0.50 -60.92
N ARG A 9 -18.13 -0.21 -60.73
CA ARG A 9 -18.24 -1.66 -60.48
C ARG A 9 -17.55 -2.46 -61.59
N ARG A 10 -17.08 -3.66 -61.29
CA ARG A 10 -17.32 -4.87 -62.12
C ARG A 10 -17.25 -6.15 -61.28
N ARG A 11 -18.34 -6.91 -61.38
CA ARG A 11 -18.59 -8.29 -60.94
C ARG A 11 -17.98 -9.27 -61.97
N ARG A 12 -17.72 -10.51 -61.54
CA ARG A 12 -17.88 -11.84 -62.19
C ARG A 12 -17.23 -12.85 -61.23
N ALA A 13 -17.87 -13.86 -60.66
CA ALA A 13 -18.77 -14.95 -61.06
C ALA A 13 -17.99 -16.15 -61.63
N GLY A 14 -18.18 -17.31 -61.03
CA GLY A 14 -18.01 -18.68 -61.54
C GLY A 14 -16.83 -19.41 -60.92
N ALA A 15 -16.83 -20.71 -60.59
CA ALA A 15 -17.82 -21.77 -60.66
C ALA A 15 -17.38 -22.93 -59.71
N ALA A 16 -18.30 -23.75 -59.34
CA ALA A 16 -18.15 -24.94 -58.49
C ALA A 16 -17.50 -26.11 -59.22
N VAL A 17 -16.78 -26.96 -58.47
CA VAL A 17 -16.65 -28.41 -58.79
C VAL A 17 -16.71 -29.20 -57.48
N ALA A 18 -17.67 -30.09 -57.40
CA ALA A 18 -17.85 -31.10 -56.38
C ALA A 18 -16.99 -32.34 -56.70
N ALA A 19 -16.40 -32.91 -55.67
CA ALA A 19 -16.02 -34.34 -55.74
C ALA A 19 -16.21 -34.95 -54.34
N ALA A 20 -17.08 -35.94 -54.29
CA ALA A 20 -17.39 -36.80 -53.15
C ALA A 20 -16.26 -37.82 -52.96
N GLY A 21 -15.91 -38.09 -51.72
CA GLY A 21 -15.05 -39.19 -51.29
C GLY A 21 -15.38 -39.60 -49.88
N LEU A 22 -16.21 -40.64 -49.76
CA LEU A 22 -16.49 -41.39 -48.52
C LEU A 22 -15.27 -42.23 -48.14
N LEU A 23 -14.72 -42.05 -46.95
CA LEU A 23 -14.00 -43.09 -46.22
C LEU A 23 -14.30 -42.98 -44.74
N ALA A 24 -14.90 -44.01 -44.20
CA ALA A 24 -15.15 -44.20 -42.80
C ALA A 24 -13.84 -44.49 -42.04
N GLY A 25 -13.59 -43.74 -40.97
CA GLY A 25 -12.51 -43.97 -40.01
C GLY A 25 -13.03 -43.64 -38.62
N ALA A 26 -13.30 -44.69 -37.81
CA ALA A 26 -13.57 -44.55 -36.39
C ALA A 26 -12.32 -44.09 -35.69
N GLY A 27 -12.37 -42.93 -35.01
CA GLY A 27 -11.31 -42.36 -34.23
C GLY A 27 -11.85 -41.60 -33.03
N LEU A 28 -11.65 -42.19 -31.89
CA LEU A 28 -11.92 -41.82 -30.51
C LEU A 28 -11.97 -40.31 -30.23
N GLY A 29 -12.94 -39.93 -29.42
CA GLY A 29 -13.22 -38.59 -28.96
C GLY A 29 -12.03 -37.89 -28.27
N ALA A 30 -11.68 -36.73 -28.78
CA ALA A 30 -10.98 -35.70 -28.02
C ALA A 30 -12.07 -34.76 -27.50
N ALA A 31 -12.55 -34.99 -26.29
CA ALA A 31 -13.29 -34.00 -25.52
C ALA A 31 -12.39 -32.76 -25.34
N GLY A 32 -12.67 -31.72 -26.10
CA GLY A 32 -12.02 -30.43 -25.93
C GLY A 32 -12.34 -29.83 -24.56
N CYS A 33 -11.39 -29.88 -23.65
CA CYS A 33 -11.42 -29.15 -22.40
C CYS A 33 -11.24 -27.66 -22.66
N SER A 34 -12.30 -26.96 -23.03
CA SER A 34 -12.34 -25.48 -23.06
C SER A 34 -12.94 -24.90 -21.78
N GLY A 35 -12.63 -25.51 -20.61
CA GLY A 35 -13.10 -25.06 -19.30
C GLY A 35 -12.03 -24.80 -18.26
N SER A 36 -10.72 -24.94 -18.60
CA SER A 36 -9.66 -24.93 -17.61
C SER A 36 -9.07 -23.58 -17.26
N ASP A 37 -9.21 -22.58 -18.11
CA ASP A 37 -8.51 -21.30 -17.89
C ASP A 37 -9.22 -20.42 -16.85
N ALA A 38 -10.55 -20.44 -16.76
CA ALA A 38 -11.30 -19.67 -15.78
C ALA A 38 -11.09 -20.24 -14.36
N VAL A 39 -11.10 -21.56 -14.19
CA VAL A 39 -10.87 -22.22 -12.89
C VAL A 39 -9.41 -22.10 -12.45
N ALA A 40 -8.46 -22.18 -13.38
CA ALA A 40 -7.03 -21.96 -13.09
C ALA A 40 -6.71 -20.51 -12.75
N GLY A 41 -7.44 -19.54 -13.30
CA GLY A 41 -7.36 -18.12 -12.97
C GLY A 41 -7.85 -17.84 -11.55
N ASP A 42 -8.96 -18.43 -11.16
CA ASP A 42 -9.57 -18.23 -9.84
C ASP A 42 -8.73 -18.87 -8.71
N SER A 43 -8.19 -20.07 -8.90
CA SER A 43 -7.26 -20.68 -7.95
C SER A 43 -5.96 -19.89 -7.77
N ARG A 44 -5.38 -19.35 -8.85
CA ARG A 44 -4.19 -18.48 -8.77
C ARG A 44 -4.48 -17.16 -8.03
N GLY A 45 -5.68 -16.60 -8.21
CA GLY A 45 -6.14 -15.43 -7.47
C GLY A 45 -6.29 -15.70 -5.97
N GLY A 46 -6.89 -16.83 -5.62
CA GLY A 46 -7.03 -17.29 -4.23
C GLY A 46 -5.69 -17.50 -3.54
N ASP A 47 -4.73 -18.13 -4.21
CA ASP A 47 -3.36 -18.33 -3.70
C ASP A 47 -2.63 -17.02 -3.48
N ALA A 48 -2.79 -16.03 -4.37
CA ALA A 48 -2.20 -14.71 -4.24
C ALA A 48 -2.76 -13.95 -3.02
N VAL A 49 -4.09 -14.02 -2.78
CA VAL A 49 -4.73 -13.43 -1.61
C VAL A 49 -4.21 -14.04 -0.32
N LEU A 50 -4.12 -15.38 -0.25
CA LEU A 50 -3.61 -16.09 0.93
C LEU A 50 -2.12 -15.77 1.18
N THR A 51 -1.32 -15.67 0.13
CA THR A 51 0.10 -15.29 0.21
C THR A 51 0.26 -13.89 0.82
N LEU A 52 -0.52 -12.92 0.37
CA LEU A 52 -0.47 -11.55 0.85
C LEU A 52 -0.96 -11.43 2.30
N ARG A 53 -2.01 -12.14 2.69
CA ARG A 53 -2.50 -12.15 4.08
C ARG A 53 -1.49 -12.73 5.07
N LYS A 54 -0.57 -13.59 4.63
CA LYS A 54 0.52 -14.13 5.47
C LYS A 54 1.75 -13.24 5.55
N ALA A 55 1.81 -12.15 4.77
CA ALA A 55 3.02 -11.34 4.66
C ALA A 55 3.38 -10.61 5.97
N ALA A 56 2.39 -10.20 6.77
CA ALA A 56 2.63 -9.61 8.09
C ALA A 56 3.30 -10.62 9.05
N ASP A 57 2.85 -11.88 9.06
CA ASP A 57 3.45 -12.94 9.90
C ASP A 57 4.89 -13.24 9.45
N ARG A 58 5.18 -13.16 8.15
CA ARG A 58 6.55 -13.30 7.62
C ARG A 58 7.48 -12.21 8.15
N LEU A 59 7.00 -10.99 8.33
CA LEU A 59 7.77 -9.91 8.95
C LEU A 59 8.03 -10.18 10.43
N VAL A 60 7.04 -10.68 11.18
CA VAL A 60 7.22 -11.10 12.59
C VAL A 60 8.28 -12.20 12.68
N GLY A 61 8.25 -13.18 11.79
CA GLY A 61 9.27 -14.22 11.68
C GLY A 61 10.68 -13.66 11.40
N ALA A 62 10.79 -12.64 10.56
CA ALA A 62 12.05 -11.97 10.24
C ALA A 62 12.61 -11.13 11.43
N GLY A 63 11.78 -10.81 12.43
CA GLY A 63 12.15 -10.14 13.66
C GLY A 63 12.22 -8.62 13.53
N SER A 64 13.06 -8.11 12.64
CA SER A 64 13.28 -6.67 12.46
C SER A 64 13.71 -6.33 11.04
N SER A 65 13.69 -5.05 10.70
CA SER A 65 14.30 -4.52 9.47
C SER A 65 14.65 -3.04 9.59
N LYS A 66 15.40 -2.55 8.61
CA LYS A 66 15.39 -1.12 8.28
C LYS A 66 14.19 -0.82 7.39
N ALA A 67 13.69 0.41 7.50
CA ALA A 67 12.57 0.91 6.72
C ALA A 67 12.90 2.25 6.05
N ARG A 68 12.40 2.47 4.84
CA ARG A 68 12.27 3.78 4.21
C ARG A 68 10.82 3.97 3.80
N THR A 69 10.28 5.13 4.10
CA THR A 69 8.90 5.50 3.76
C THR A 69 8.91 6.71 2.83
N SER A 70 7.94 6.77 1.95
CA SER A 70 7.65 7.95 1.13
C SER A 70 6.15 8.11 1.03
N MET A 71 5.66 9.27 1.40
CA MET A 71 4.25 9.62 1.31
C MET A 71 4.08 10.79 0.35
N GLU A 72 3.33 10.56 -0.71
CA GLU A 72 3.00 11.55 -1.73
C GLU A 72 1.54 11.94 -1.55
N MET A 73 1.28 13.21 -1.33
CA MET A 73 -0.07 13.78 -1.23
C MET A 73 -0.30 14.73 -2.39
N ALA A 74 -1.48 14.63 -3.00
CA ALA A 74 -1.88 15.50 -4.10
C ALA A 74 -3.28 16.07 -3.81
N ALA A 75 -3.37 17.40 -3.78
CA ALA A 75 -4.60 18.16 -3.61
C ALA A 75 -4.53 19.47 -4.38
N GLY A 76 -5.59 19.83 -5.12
CA GLY A 76 -5.70 21.13 -5.78
C GLY A 76 -4.52 21.51 -6.70
N GLY A 77 -3.90 20.54 -7.39
CA GLY A 77 -2.73 20.77 -8.24
C GLY A 77 -1.38 20.81 -7.50
N THR A 78 -1.37 20.84 -6.16
CA THR A 78 -0.16 20.79 -5.34
C THR A 78 0.21 19.35 -5.01
N ARG A 79 1.51 19.04 -5.12
CA ARG A 79 2.05 17.74 -4.71
C ARG A 79 3.10 17.93 -3.63
N VAL A 80 2.94 17.22 -2.53
CA VAL A 80 3.85 17.22 -1.38
C VAL A 80 4.41 15.81 -1.20
N THR A 81 5.70 15.69 -0.94
CA THR A 81 6.36 14.41 -0.64
C THR A 81 7.05 14.48 0.72
N ILE A 82 6.66 13.60 1.62
CA ILE A 82 7.27 13.39 2.93
C ILE A 82 8.09 12.10 2.87
N ARG A 83 9.28 12.09 3.47
CA ARG A 83 10.16 10.92 3.49
C ARG A 83 10.54 10.56 4.90
N GLY A 84 10.59 9.26 5.19
CA GLY A 84 11.03 8.72 6.46
C GLY A 84 12.07 7.63 6.28
N ALA A 85 12.95 7.48 7.26
CA ALA A 85 13.90 6.37 7.31
C ALA A 85 14.17 5.97 8.76
N GLY A 86 14.32 4.67 9.01
CA GLY A 86 14.60 4.17 10.34
C GLY A 86 14.61 2.66 10.45
N VAL A 87 14.22 2.16 11.63
CA VAL A 87 14.25 0.73 11.99
C VAL A 87 12.93 0.32 12.64
N TYR A 88 12.60 -0.95 12.51
CA TYR A 88 11.39 -1.52 13.11
C TYR A 88 11.64 -2.93 13.66
N ASP A 89 11.17 -3.20 14.87
CA ASP A 89 11.11 -4.52 15.53
C ASP A 89 9.67 -5.04 15.45
N TYR A 90 9.44 -6.05 14.62
CA TYR A 90 8.10 -6.61 14.37
C TYR A 90 7.57 -7.44 15.53
N ARG A 91 8.48 -8.04 16.36
CA ARG A 91 8.08 -8.84 17.51
C ARG A 91 7.60 -7.93 18.66
N LYS A 92 8.33 -6.84 18.91
CA LYS A 92 7.95 -5.82 19.89
C LYS A 92 6.92 -4.84 19.35
N ARG A 93 6.72 -4.79 18.02
CA ARG A 93 5.87 -3.82 17.32
C ARG A 93 6.27 -2.38 17.63
N MET A 94 7.55 -2.14 17.64
CA MET A 94 8.14 -0.85 17.96
C MET A 94 9.12 -0.43 16.86
N GLY A 95 9.09 0.85 16.54
CA GLY A 95 9.99 1.40 15.54
C GLY A 95 10.42 2.81 15.88
N GLN A 96 11.46 3.26 15.19
CA GLN A 96 11.91 4.64 15.20
C GLN A 96 12.15 5.08 13.78
N LEU A 97 11.54 6.18 13.38
CA LEU A 97 11.73 6.82 12.07
C LEU A 97 12.18 8.26 12.25
N LYS A 98 13.05 8.73 11.36
CA LYS A 98 13.30 10.14 11.13
C LYS A 98 12.51 10.57 9.89
N VAL A 99 11.60 11.52 10.06
CA VAL A 99 10.72 12.01 9.01
C VAL A 99 11.15 13.40 8.59
N LEU A 100 11.34 13.59 7.29
CA LEU A 100 11.70 14.83 6.65
C LEU A 100 10.47 15.43 5.98
N LEU A 101 10.03 16.58 6.46
CA LEU A 101 9.00 17.38 5.81
C LEU A 101 9.59 18.13 4.62
N PRO A 102 8.78 18.43 3.60
CA PRO A 102 9.22 19.32 2.52
C PRO A 102 9.69 20.66 3.05
N GLN A 103 10.69 21.25 2.40
CA GLN A 103 11.08 22.61 2.70
C GLN A 103 9.95 23.56 2.32
N ASP A 104 9.80 24.62 3.09
CA ASP A 104 8.89 25.71 2.75
C ASP A 104 9.38 26.35 1.44
N PRO A 105 8.52 26.55 0.43
CA PRO A 105 8.88 27.26 -0.79
C PRO A 105 9.46 28.65 -0.53
N ALA A 106 9.09 29.30 0.58
CA ALA A 106 9.60 30.60 1.00
C ALA A 106 10.99 30.56 1.64
N GLY A 107 11.57 29.36 1.88
CA GLY A 107 12.94 29.19 2.36
C GLY A 107 13.22 29.70 3.79
N VAL A 108 12.20 30.01 4.58
CA VAL A 108 12.32 30.81 5.81
C VAL A 108 12.84 30.03 7.02
N ALA A 109 12.81 28.68 7.02
CA ALA A 109 13.38 27.90 8.13
C ALA A 109 13.78 26.49 7.71
N GLU A 110 14.98 26.08 8.08
CA GLU A 110 15.40 24.69 8.03
C GLU A 110 14.57 23.88 9.05
N ARG A 111 13.60 23.11 8.57
CA ARG A 111 12.78 22.29 9.44
C ARG A 111 13.60 21.12 9.97
N ARG A 112 13.76 21.03 11.28
CA ARG A 112 14.40 19.89 11.93
C ARG A 112 13.64 18.62 11.60
N PRO A 113 14.33 17.50 11.33
CA PRO A 113 13.67 16.20 11.16
C PRO A 113 12.81 15.86 12.37
N ILE A 114 11.59 15.38 12.10
CA ILE A 114 10.73 14.83 13.15
C ILE A 114 11.29 13.46 13.52
N THR A 115 11.47 13.18 14.80
CA THR A 115 11.73 11.82 15.28
C THR A 115 10.40 11.22 15.71
N GLU A 116 10.03 10.11 15.08
CA GLU A 116 8.85 9.33 15.43
C GLU A 116 9.26 8.05 16.13
N LEU A 117 8.63 7.75 17.27
CA LEU A 117 8.68 6.44 17.90
C LEU A 117 7.30 5.82 17.77
N LEU A 118 7.27 4.65 17.14
CA LEU A 118 6.09 3.87 16.88
C LEU A 118 5.95 2.80 17.95
N ALA A 119 4.78 2.69 18.56
CA ALA A 119 4.46 1.68 19.56
C ALA A 119 2.99 1.24 19.39
N PRO A 120 2.59 0.07 19.91
CA PRO A 120 1.21 -0.40 19.79
C PRO A 120 0.20 0.64 20.32
N GLY A 121 -0.63 1.18 19.43
CA GLY A 121 -1.66 2.18 19.74
C GLY A 121 -1.14 3.58 20.07
N ALA A 122 0.16 3.86 19.95
CA ALA A 122 0.74 5.15 20.26
C ALA A 122 1.82 5.59 19.26
N LEU A 123 1.81 6.88 18.94
CA LEU A 123 2.85 7.57 18.21
C LEU A 123 3.47 8.63 19.13
N PHE A 124 4.78 8.66 19.23
CA PHE A 124 5.50 9.73 19.92
C PHE A 124 6.31 10.52 18.91
N MET A 125 6.18 11.84 18.95
CA MET A 125 6.87 12.73 18.00
C MET A 125 7.71 13.76 18.75
N LYS A 126 8.92 13.97 18.27
CA LYS A 126 9.79 15.07 18.71
C LYS A 126 10.02 16.03 17.55
N ASN A 127 10.15 17.31 17.85
CA ASN A 127 10.21 18.41 16.88
C ASN A 127 8.92 18.57 16.05
N ARG A 128 7.75 18.29 16.66
CA ARG A 128 6.44 18.49 16.04
C ARG A 128 5.43 19.02 17.05
N GLY A 129 4.58 19.92 16.58
CA GLY A 129 3.53 20.60 17.34
C GLY A 129 3.88 22.04 17.66
N ALA A 130 2.99 22.96 17.28
CA ALA A 130 3.15 24.37 17.58
C ALA A 130 3.13 24.61 19.10
N GLY A 131 4.10 25.36 19.62
CA GLY A 131 4.24 25.67 21.05
C GLY A 131 4.81 24.54 21.92
N VAL A 132 5.19 23.39 21.33
CA VAL A 132 5.82 22.29 22.08
C VAL A 132 7.31 22.57 22.25
N PRO A 133 7.86 22.56 23.50
CA PRO A 133 9.30 22.73 23.72
C PRO A 133 10.11 21.65 23.01
N ALA A 134 11.27 22.00 22.46
CA ALA A 134 12.10 21.11 21.65
C ALA A 134 12.63 19.89 22.39
N ASP A 135 12.70 19.92 23.72
CA ASP A 135 13.10 18.80 24.59
C ASP A 135 11.96 17.82 24.88
N LYS A 136 10.70 18.21 24.62
CA LYS A 136 9.51 17.41 24.92
C LYS A 136 9.06 16.58 23.72
N TRP A 137 8.32 15.51 24.04
CA TRP A 137 7.67 14.60 23.11
C TRP A 137 6.16 14.87 23.08
N VAL A 138 5.58 14.81 21.92
CA VAL A 138 4.13 14.73 21.74
C VAL A 138 3.74 13.26 21.69
N ARG A 139 2.77 12.84 22.50
CA ARG A 139 2.17 11.51 22.44
C ARG A 139 0.78 11.60 21.81
N VAL A 140 0.54 10.78 20.80
CA VAL A 140 -0.75 10.65 20.13
C VAL A 140 -1.25 9.22 20.29
N ASP A 141 -2.50 9.06 20.70
CA ASP A 141 -3.20 7.77 20.64
C ASP A 141 -3.68 7.55 19.20
N THR A 142 -3.11 6.58 18.51
CA THR A 142 -3.41 6.33 17.10
C THR A 142 -4.86 5.88 16.86
N ARG A 143 -5.58 5.46 17.92
CA ARG A 143 -7.00 5.10 17.82
C ARG A 143 -7.90 6.32 17.70
N THR A 144 -7.44 7.50 18.12
CA THR A 144 -8.20 8.76 18.04
C THR A 144 -8.03 9.46 16.69
N LEU A 145 -7.05 9.05 15.90
CA LEU A 145 -6.83 9.58 14.55
C LEU A 145 -7.81 8.96 13.56
N SER A 146 -8.51 9.78 12.80
CA SER A 146 -9.50 9.34 11.81
C SER A 146 -8.88 8.44 10.71
N ASP A 147 -7.60 8.62 10.43
CA ASP A 147 -6.84 7.82 9.47
C ASP A 147 -6.05 6.66 10.11
N GLY A 148 -6.19 6.46 11.43
CA GLY A 148 -5.47 5.43 12.18
C GLY A 148 -3.94 5.56 12.09
N ASN A 149 -3.42 6.75 11.85
CA ASN A 149 -2.01 7.05 11.61
C ASN A 149 -1.43 6.40 10.33
N LEU A 150 -2.26 6.15 9.33
CA LEU A 150 -1.77 5.72 8.02
C LEU A 150 -1.19 6.88 7.21
N VAL A 151 -1.56 8.13 7.55
CA VAL A 151 -1.16 9.36 6.86
C VAL A 151 -0.66 10.44 7.83
N THR A 152 -1.35 10.66 8.96
CA THR A 152 -1.15 11.81 9.87
C THR A 152 0.28 11.96 10.38
N GLY A 153 0.97 10.90 10.72
CA GLY A 153 2.38 10.95 11.17
C GLY A 153 3.37 11.42 10.10
N GLY A 154 2.97 11.38 8.82
CA GLY A 154 3.87 11.65 7.70
C GLY A 154 4.66 10.43 7.24
N ALA A 155 4.68 9.37 8.05
CA ALA A 155 5.21 8.06 7.68
C ALA A 155 4.24 6.97 8.15
N THR A 156 3.89 6.04 7.26
CA THR A 156 3.07 4.89 7.65
C THR A 156 3.92 3.92 8.47
N ASP A 157 3.41 3.49 9.62
CA ASP A 157 4.02 2.42 10.41
C ASP A 157 4.21 1.17 9.54
N PRO A 158 5.45 0.63 9.42
CA PRO A 158 5.75 -0.51 8.54
C PRO A 158 4.93 -1.76 8.84
N PHE A 159 4.60 -2.01 10.11
CA PHE A 159 3.81 -3.17 10.49
C PHE A 159 2.32 -2.95 10.23
N THR A 160 1.81 -1.74 10.49
CA THR A 160 0.44 -1.38 10.14
C THR A 160 0.24 -1.45 8.62
N ALA A 161 1.22 -0.98 7.83
CA ALA A 161 1.20 -1.14 6.37
C ALA A 161 1.10 -2.61 5.94
N ALA A 162 1.83 -3.51 6.60
CA ALA A 162 1.74 -4.94 6.35
C ALA A 162 0.37 -5.53 6.75
N GLU A 163 -0.20 -5.09 7.87
CA GLU A 163 -1.50 -5.58 8.35
C GLU A 163 -2.69 -5.11 7.51
N VAL A 164 -2.56 -4.03 6.72
CA VAL A 164 -3.57 -3.68 5.70
C VAL A 164 -3.78 -4.85 4.73
N LEU A 165 -2.72 -5.63 4.40
CA LEU A 165 -2.84 -6.79 3.53
C LEU A 165 -3.67 -7.94 4.11
N LEU A 166 -3.92 -7.99 5.43
CA LEU A 166 -4.85 -8.94 6.04
C LEU A 166 -6.28 -8.78 5.49
N GLY A 167 -6.61 -7.58 5.01
CA GLY A 167 -7.87 -7.25 4.38
C GLY A 167 -7.91 -7.47 2.86
N THR A 168 -6.90 -8.08 2.26
CA THR A 168 -6.85 -8.32 0.80
C THR A 168 -8.11 -9.04 0.32
N ARG A 169 -8.82 -8.43 -0.64
CA ARG A 169 -10.01 -8.98 -1.31
C ARG A 169 -9.67 -9.53 -2.67
N THR A 170 -8.87 -8.78 -3.43
CA THR A 170 -8.41 -9.18 -4.76
C THR A 170 -6.89 -9.11 -4.84
N ALA A 171 -6.29 -10.02 -5.58
CA ALA A 171 -4.86 -9.99 -5.86
C ALA A 171 -4.54 -10.67 -7.19
N THR A 172 -3.69 -10.02 -7.98
CA THR A 172 -3.14 -10.56 -9.22
C THR A 172 -1.63 -10.60 -9.12
N TYR A 173 -1.03 -11.73 -9.41
CA TYR A 173 0.42 -11.86 -9.58
C TYR A 173 0.84 -11.28 -10.93
N LEU A 174 1.76 -10.32 -10.92
CA LEU A 174 2.22 -9.60 -12.13
C LEU A 174 3.61 -10.06 -12.61
N GLY A 175 4.17 -11.10 -11.99
CA GLY A 175 5.48 -11.61 -12.37
C GLY A 175 6.59 -11.25 -11.39
N ARG A 176 7.83 -11.58 -11.76
CA ARG A 176 9.05 -11.26 -10.99
C ARG A 176 9.65 -9.94 -11.45
N THR A 177 10.21 -9.19 -10.50
CA THR A 177 10.96 -7.96 -10.75
C THR A 177 12.04 -7.78 -9.70
N LYS A 178 12.75 -6.66 -9.70
CA LYS A 178 13.75 -6.33 -8.68
C LYS A 178 13.33 -5.10 -7.87
N VAL A 179 13.53 -5.14 -6.56
CA VAL A 179 13.42 -4.01 -5.65
C VAL A 179 14.75 -3.86 -4.90
N ALA A 180 15.44 -2.75 -5.09
CA ALA A 180 16.77 -2.49 -4.51
C ALA A 180 17.75 -3.67 -4.71
N GLY A 181 17.81 -4.22 -5.92
CA GLY A 181 18.67 -5.35 -6.28
C GLY A 181 18.15 -6.74 -5.91
N THR A 182 17.15 -6.86 -5.04
CA THR A 182 16.58 -8.15 -4.62
C THR A 182 15.46 -8.58 -5.57
N GLN A 183 15.46 -9.86 -6.00
CA GLN A 183 14.36 -10.45 -6.76
C GLN A 183 13.12 -10.55 -5.89
N VAL A 184 11.98 -10.16 -6.44
CA VAL A 184 10.68 -10.14 -5.75
C VAL A 184 9.55 -10.56 -6.67
N ARG A 185 8.49 -11.07 -6.08
CA ARG A 185 7.21 -11.33 -6.73
C ARG A 185 6.33 -10.08 -6.56
N HIS A 186 5.86 -9.52 -7.67
CA HIS A 186 4.98 -8.35 -7.67
C HIS A 186 3.52 -8.78 -7.70
N TYR A 187 2.75 -8.25 -6.79
CA TYR A 187 1.31 -8.42 -6.69
C TYR A 187 0.62 -7.06 -6.71
N ARG A 188 -0.53 -6.99 -7.36
CA ARG A 188 -1.44 -5.84 -7.34
C ARG A 188 -2.81 -6.30 -6.89
N GLY A 189 -3.50 -5.47 -6.11
CA GLY A 189 -4.82 -5.84 -5.61
C GLY A 189 -5.50 -4.73 -4.86
N THR A 190 -6.60 -5.10 -4.19
CA THR A 190 -7.35 -4.25 -3.26
C THR A 190 -7.46 -4.91 -1.90
N ALA A 191 -7.34 -4.11 -0.85
CA ALA A 191 -7.59 -4.51 0.53
C ALA A 191 -8.72 -3.66 1.11
N HIS A 192 -9.51 -4.23 2.03
CA HIS A 192 -10.56 -3.51 2.74
C HIS A 192 -10.16 -3.29 4.19
N LEU A 193 -10.08 -2.05 4.63
CA LEU A 193 -9.57 -1.67 5.96
C LEU A 193 -10.38 -2.28 7.10
N GLY A 194 -11.71 -2.38 6.97
CA GLY A 194 -12.55 -3.04 7.96
C GLY A 194 -12.25 -4.56 8.09
N ASP A 195 -11.91 -5.22 6.98
CA ASP A 195 -11.49 -6.63 6.98
C ASP A 195 -10.11 -6.78 7.61
N ALA A 196 -9.19 -5.86 7.30
CA ALA A 196 -7.88 -5.78 7.93
C ALA A 196 -8.00 -5.58 9.44
N ALA A 197 -8.82 -4.62 9.89
CA ALA A 197 -9.05 -4.35 11.30
C ALA A 197 -9.54 -5.56 12.09
N ARG A 198 -10.43 -6.39 11.50
CA ARG A 198 -10.93 -7.59 12.16
C ARG A 198 -9.84 -8.64 12.40
N ARG A 199 -8.86 -8.72 11.51
CA ARG A 199 -7.77 -9.71 11.54
C ARG A 199 -6.48 -9.19 12.15
N ALA A 200 -6.35 -7.88 12.31
CA ALA A 200 -5.15 -7.22 12.83
C ALA A 200 -4.86 -7.58 14.29
N THR A 201 -3.63 -7.37 14.67
CA THR A 201 -3.21 -7.46 16.07
C THR A 201 -3.91 -6.44 16.95
N ALA A 202 -4.01 -6.71 18.25
CA ALA A 202 -4.75 -5.86 19.20
C ALA A 202 -4.37 -4.38 19.13
N GLY A 203 -3.07 -4.05 18.92
CA GLY A 203 -2.61 -2.67 18.79
C GLY A 203 -3.12 -1.95 17.54
N ASN A 204 -3.37 -2.68 16.43
CA ASN A 204 -3.77 -2.11 15.16
C ASN A 204 -5.26 -2.25 14.83
N LYS A 205 -6.03 -3.03 15.61
CA LYS A 205 -7.50 -3.15 15.42
C LYS A 205 -8.21 -1.81 15.46
N GLY A 206 -7.94 -1.03 16.51
CA GLY A 206 -8.53 0.29 16.71
C GLY A 206 -8.15 1.28 15.59
N PRO A 207 -6.85 1.50 15.35
CA PRO A 207 -6.37 2.35 14.27
C PRO A 207 -6.93 1.99 12.89
N LEU A 208 -6.88 0.72 12.48
CA LEU A 208 -7.42 0.30 11.18
C LEU A 208 -8.95 0.42 11.10
N LYS A 209 -9.67 0.26 12.22
CA LYS A 209 -11.11 0.52 12.28
C LYS A 209 -11.40 2.01 12.10
N ALA A 210 -10.64 2.89 12.74
CA ALA A 210 -10.76 4.35 12.57
C ALA A 210 -10.50 4.74 11.11
N ALA A 211 -9.43 4.22 10.52
CA ALA A 211 -9.10 4.45 9.11
C ALA A 211 -10.20 3.99 8.15
N ALA A 212 -10.87 2.87 8.43
CA ALA A 212 -11.97 2.37 7.62
C ALA A 212 -13.18 3.32 7.57
N GLY A 213 -13.36 4.15 8.61
CA GLY A 213 -14.43 5.16 8.67
C GLY A 213 -13.99 6.57 8.27
N GLY A 214 -12.69 6.87 8.32
CA GLY A 214 -12.16 8.22 8.10
C GLY A 214 -11.69 8.49 6.68
N PHE A 215 -11.36 7.46 5.89
CA PHE A 215 -11.06 7.63 4.48
C PHE A 215 -12.35 7.73 3.64
N ALA A 216 -12.25 8.35 2.47
CA ALA A 216 -13.35 8.46 1.50
C ALA A 216 -13.86 7.08 1.05
N THR A 217 -13.02 6.07 1.10
CA THR A 217 -13.34 4.66 0.88
C THR A 217 -12.50 3.77 1.77
N ALA A 218 -13.11 2.71 2.30
CA ALA A 218 -12.40 1.67 3.04
C ALA A 218 -11.61 0.71 2.12
N GLU A 219 -11.77 0.80 0.80
CA GLU A 219 -11.00 0.03 -0.17
C GLU A 219 -9.68 0.72 -0.49
N VAL A 220 -8.59 -0.03 -0.35
CA VAL A 220 -7.22 0.45 -0.54
C VAL A 220 -6.56 -0.35 -1.65
N PRO A 221 -6.40 0.25 -2.84
CA PRO A 221 -5.57 -0.32 -3.89
C PRO A 221 -4.11 -0.39 -3.43
N PHE A 222 -3.43 -1.49 -3.74
CA PHE A 222 -2.03 -1.66 -3.39
C PHE A 222 -1.20 -2.31 -4.48
N ASP A 223 0.13 -2.09 -4.41
CA ASP A 223 1.16 -2.88 -5.06
C ASP A 223 2.08 -3.45 -3.96
N ALA A 224 2.24 -4.77 -3.90
CA ALA A 224 3.08 -5.46 -2.92
C ALA A 224 4.17 -6.28 -3.61
N TYR A 225 5.36 -6.25 -3.05
CA TYR A 225 6.56 -6.90 -3.58
C TYR A 225 7.16 -7.78 -2.50
N LEU A 226 7.05 -9.10 -2.67
CA LEU A 226 7.50 -10.10 -1.71
C LEU A 226 8.75 -10.80 -2.20
N ASP A 227 9.74 -11.01 -1.33
CA ASP A 227 10.88 -11.88 -1.64
C ASP A 227 10.49 -13.37 -1.64
N ASP A 228 11.45 -14.24 -1.88
CA ASP A 228 11.19 -15.68 -1.98
C ASP A 228 10.77 -16.28 -0.63
N GLU A 229 11.15 -15.68 0.49
CA GLU A 229 10.69 -16.04 1.84
C GLU A 229 9.29 -15.49 2.18
N GLY A 230 8.68 -14.72 1.28
CA GLY A 230 7.38 -14.10 1.46
C GLY A 230 7.39 -12.83 2.32
N ARG A 231 8.55 -12.25 2.61
CA ARG A 231 8.68 -10.99 3.34
C ARG A 231 8.42 -9.82 2.40
N ILE A 232 7.74 -8.80 2.89
CA ILE A 232 7.51 -7.57 2.14
C ILE A 232 8.83 -6.84 1.97
N ARG A 233 9.25 -6.60 0.73
CA ARG A 233 10.39 -5.73 0.37
C ARG A 233 9.93 -4.33 0.03
N LYS A 234 8.75 -4.21 -0.58
CA LYS A 234 8.10 -2.95 -0.88
C LYS A 234 6.59 -3.12 -0.84
N ILE A 235 5.89 -2.13 -0.30
CA ILE A 235 4.45 -2.03 -0.41
C ILE A 235 4.08 -0.58 -0.72
N ARG A 236 3.12 -0.38 -1.61
CA ARG A 236 2.55 0.92 -1.92
C ARG A 236 1.04 0.84 -1.78
N HIS A 237 0.48 1.67 -0.91
CA HIS A 237 -0.96 1.86 -0.74
C HIS A 237 -1.40 3.17 -1.36
N ARG A 238 -2.65 3.23 -1.82
CA ARG A 238 -3.29 4.44 -2.29
C ARG A 238 -4.53 4.70 -1.46
N PHE A 239 -4.49 5.79 -0.71
CA PHE A 239 -5.60 6.24 0.14
C PHE A 239 -6.26 7.46 -0.50
N SER A 240 -7.53 7.69 -0.15
CA SER A 240 -8.25 8.90 -0.52
C SER A 240 -9.08 9.37 0.67
N PHE A 241 -9.00 10.64 0.99
CA PHE A 241 -9.83 11.25 2.03
C PHE A 241 -10.41 12.58 1.54
N LEU A 242 -11.49 13.03 2.18
CA LEU A 242 -12.13 14.29 1.84
C LEU A 242 -11.53 15.40 2.68
N ASN A 243 -11.07 16.47 2.04
CA ASN A 243 -10.64 17.68 2.73
C ASN A 243 -11.84 18.31 3.43
N GLY A 244 -11.75 18.55 4.75
CA GLY A 244 -12.87 18.84 5.63
C GLY A 244 -13.73 20.06 5.26
N ARG A 245 -13.17 21.07 4.59
CA ARG A 245 -13.90 22.30 4.19
C ARG A 245 -14.48 22.23 2.79
N GLU A 246 -13.79 21.67 1.85
CA GLU A 246 -14.17 21.71 0.42
C GLU A 246 -14.73 20.37 -0.10
N LYS A 247 -14.73 19.32 0.74
CA LYS A 247 -15.07 17.94 0.32
C LYS A 247 -14.33 17.48 -0.95
N SER A 248 -13.23 18.16 -1.28
CA SER A 248 -12.38 17.75 -2.41
C SER A 248 -11.55 16.53 -2.02
N PRO A 249 -11.42 15.52 -2.91
CA PRO A 249 -10.64 14.34 -2.62
C PRO A 249 -9.13 14.66 -2.60
N VAL A 250 -8.45 14.27 -1.52
CA VAL A 250 -7.00 14.26 -1.41
C VAL A 250 -6.52 12.84 -1.65
N ALA A 251 -5.69 12.66 -2.66
CA ALA A 251 -5.06 11.37 -2.94
C ALA A 251 -3.71 11.27 -2.24
N VAL A 252 -3.49 10.16 -1.54
CA VAL A 252 -2.25 9.85 -0.85
C VAL A 252 -1.70 8.52 -1.33
N ALA A 253 -0.45 8.51 -1.77
CA ALA A 253 0.28 7.29 -2.04
C ALA A 253 1.38 7.10 -0.98
N SER A 254 1.22 6.10 -0.12
CA SER A 254 2.22 5.70 0.85
C SER A 254 3.03 4.53 0.31
N THR A 255 4.35 4.66 0.33
CA THR A 255 5.29 3.60 -0.06
C THR A 255 6.23 3.29 1.10
N THR A 256 6.33 2.01 1.44
CA THR A 256 7.27 1.50 2.44
C THR A 256 8.22 0.50 1.79
N LEU A 257 9.51 0.70 1.97
CA LEU A 257 10.60 -0.22 1.58
C LEU A 257 11.19 -0.84 2.84
N LEU A 258 11.35 -2.16 2.86
CA LEU A 258 11.92 -2.93 3.95
C LEU A 258 13.19 -3.66 3.49
N TYR A 259 14.26 -3.51 4.25
CA TYR A 259 15.56 -4.07 3.90
C TYR A 259 16.38 -4.32 5.16
N ASP A 260 17.53 -4.99 5.03
CA ASP A 260 18.41 -5.35 6.15
C ASP A 260 17.62 -6.06 7.27
N PHE A 261 16.91 -7.13 6.93
CA PHE A 261 16.19 -7.95 7.91
C PHE A 261 17.14 -8.51 8.96
N GLY A 262 16.69 -8.56 10.22
CA GLY A 262 17.52 -8.92 11.37
C GLY A 262 18.37 -7.76 11.91
N ALA A 263 18.18 -6.52 11.41
CA ALA A 263 18.90 -5.36 11.90
C ALA A 263 18.68 -5.15 13.41
N SER A 264 19.73 -4.73 14.11
CA SER A 264 19.62 -4.39 15.55
C SER A 264 18.69 -3.18 15.73
N VAL A 265 17.68 -3.33 16.58
CA VAL A 265 16.69 -2.28 16.88
C VAL A 265 16.70 -1.99 18.38
N ARG A 266 16.92 -0.72 18.72
CA ARG A 266 16.85 -0.23 20.10
C ARG A 266 15.93 0.98 20.14
N VAL A 267 14.68 0.76 20.48
CA VAL A 267 13.69 1.84 20.69
C VAL A 267 13.47 1.99 22.19
N ARG A 268 13.63 3.21 22.68
CA ARG A 268 13.29 3.58 24.06
C ARG A 268 12.19 4.62 24.01
N LEU A 269 11.05 4.33 24.62
CA LEU A 269 9.96 5.27 24.75
C LEU A 269 10.32 6.37 25.74
N PRO A 270 9.83 7.61 25.56
CA PRO A 270 10.05 8.70 26.51
C PRO A 270 9.40 8.39 27.86
N ARG A 271 9.97 8.91 28.91
CA ARG A 271 9.38 8.87 30.25
C ARG A 271 8.21 9.85 30.32
N THR A 272 7.32 9.69 31.28
CA THR A 272 6.12 10.54 31.42
C THR A 272 6.48 12.03 31.54
N GLU A 273 7.55 12.36 32.29
CA GLU A 273 8.05 13.72 32.44
C GLU A 273 8.60 14.33 31.14
N ASP A 274 8.99 13.52 30.18
CA ASP A 274 9.47 13.97 28.88
C ASP A 274 8.31 14.22 27.88
N ILE A 275 7.07 13.86 28.24
CA ILE A 275 5.90 14.04 27.39
C ILE A 275 5.26 15.41 27.70
N TYR A 276 4.98 16.18 26.64
CA TYR A 276 4.28 17.45 26.77
C TYR A 276 2.83 17.24 27.20
N ALA A 277 2.45 17.86 28.32
CA ALA A 277 1.12 17.77 28.91
C ALA A 277 0.20 18.93 28.52
N GLY A 278 0.70 19.95 27.81
CA GLY A 278 -0.08 21.12 27.35
C GLY A 278 -0.95 20.82 26.14
N LYS A 279 -1.83 21.75 25.80
CA LYS A 279 -2.59 21.71 24.55
C LYS A 279 -1.66 22.06 23.39
N ILE A 280 -1.72 21.27 22.32
CA ILE A 280 -1.04 21.56 21.06
C ILE A 280 -2.00 22.48 20.29
N ALA A 281 -1.49 23.63 19.82
CA ALA A 281 -2.27 24.49 18.94
C ALA A 281 -2.58 23.75 17.63
N GLU A 282 -3.82 23.81 17.16
CA GLU A 282 -4.18 23.34 15.83
C GLU A 282 -3.53 24.27 14.79
N GLU A 283 -2.78 23.66 13.82
CA GLU A 283 -2.17 24.38 12.69
C GLU A 283 -3.23 24.66 11.61
#